data_1e40b3af66d62432f7a6f574371545af
#
_entry.id   1e40b3af66d62432f7a6f574371545af
#
_cell.length_a   1.000
_cell.length_b   1.000
_cell.length_c   1.000
_cell.angle_alpha   90.00
_cell.angle_beta   90.00
_cell.angle_gamma   90.00
#
_symmetry.space_group_name_H-M   'P 1'
#
loop_
_entity.id
_entity.type
_entity.pdbx_description
1 polymer ?
#
loop_
_entity_poly.entity_id
_entity_poly.type
_entity_poly.pdbx_seq_one_letter_code
_entity_poly.pdbx_strand_id
1 'polypeptide(L)'
;QMMETRLISLLGIEKEGLQKLLPAPQTIEKKATSQKATPMRQAISLLLQHPQMAYQLVEIPEFKKMQIPGLTLLNSLLEICRVTPHLSTGLLLEHWRNEPEEKLLITLATWKLQVKEDKYEEVFFDTLDKFLSLHLTQRIEFFKQKSRQGETLTTEETLQLAQLLKEQKQH
;
A
#
# COMPACT_ATOMS: atom_id res chain seq x y z
N GLN A 1 -26.80 38.78 15.50
CA GLN A 1 -26.09 39.89 16.19
C GLN A 1 -26.90 40.53 17.36
N MET A 2 -28.23 40.54 17.33
CA MET A 2 -29.04 41.12 18.44
C MET A 2 -29.21 40.19 19.65
N MET A 3 -29.11 38.86 19.51
CA MET A 3 -29.25 37.94 20.65
C MET A 3 -27.95 37.81 21.47
N GLU A 4 -26.81 37.88 20.84
CA GLU A 4 -25.51 37.78 21.53
C GLU A 4 -25.24 38.96 22.46
N THR A 5 -25.65 40.17 22.05
CA THR A 5 -25.45 41.38 22.83
C THR A 5 -26.29 41.41 24.11
N ARG A 6 -27.49 40.74 24.12
CA ARG A 6 -28.36 40.64 25.30
C ARG A 6 -27.86 39.63 26.34
N LEU A 7 -27.22 38.52 25.87
CA LEU A 7 -26.67 37.50 26.76
C LEU A 7 -25.42 38.02 27.50
N ILE A 8 -24.59 38.80 26.84
CA ILE A 8 -23.39 39.41 27.43
C ILE A 8 -23.76 40.41 28.53
N SER A 9 -24.85 41.19 28.32
CA SER A 9 -25.32 42.16 29.28
C SER A 9 -25.93 41.53 30.54
N LEU A 10 -26.52 40.32 30.43
CA LEU A 10 -27.13 39.60 31.55
C LEU A 10 -26.14 38.84 32.43
N LEU A 11 -25.00 38.47 31.90
CA LEU A 11 -23.98 37.66 32.60
C LEU A 11 -22.86 38.49 33.21
N GLY A 12 -22.80 39.81 32.97
CA GLY A 12 -21.78 40.70 33.53
C GLY A 12 -20.35 40.36 33.18
N ILE A 13 -20.16 39.61 32.07
CA ILE A 13 -18.84 39.13 31.63
C ILE A 13 -18.33 40.06 30.53
N GLU A 14 -17.20 40.71 30.78
CA GLU A 14 -16.54 41.54 29.75
C GLU A 14 -16.12 40.67 28.57
N LYS A 15 -16.22 41.23 27.35
CA LYS A 15 -15.89 40.56 26.07
C LYS A 15 -14.54 39.87 26.07
N GLU A 16 -13.56 40.40 26.82
CA GLU A 16 -12.21 39.82 26.93
C GLU A 16 -12.16 38.54 27.76
N GLY A 17 -13.10 38.36 28.71
CA GLY A 17 -13.19 37.16 29.53
C GLY A 17 -13.76 35.94 28.77
N LEU A 18 -14.66 36.17 27.80
CA LEU A 18 -15.27 35.10 27.01
C LEU A 18 -14.26 34.48 25.98
N GLN A 19 -13.34 35.29 25.46
CA GLN A 19 -12.32 34.81 24.55
C GLN A 19 -11.27 33.92 25.23
N LYS A 20 -11.09 34.02 26.55
CA LYS A 20 -10.21 33.17 27.35
C LYS A 20 -10.85 31.86 27.80
N LEU A 21 -12.17 31.78 27.80
CA LEU A 21 -12.93 30.59 28.24
C LEU A 21 -13.42 29.72 27.09
N LEU A 22 -13.47 30.24 25.87
CA LEU A 22 -13.65 29.43 24.69
C LEU A 22 -12.29 28.79 24.36
N PRO A 23 -12.19 27.44 24.38
CA PRO A 23 -11.00 26.81 23.76
C PRO A 23 -10.95 27.38 22.36
N ALA A 24 -9.78 27.95 21.99
CA ALA A 24 -9.50 28.36 20.62
C ALA A 24 -10.02 27.25 19.71
N PRO A 25 -10.69 27.57 18.59
CA PRO A 25 -11.02 26.54 17.64
C PRO A 25 -9.68 25.87 17.34
N GLN A 26 -9.47 24.72 17.98
CA GLN A 26 -8.43 23.83 17.50
C GLN A 26 -8.88 23.55 16.08
N THR A 27 -8.30 24.31 15.16
CA THR A 27 -8.13 23.86 13.81
C THR A 27 -7.52 22.48 14.02
N ILE A 28 -8.35 21.45 14.00
CA ILE A 28 -7.92 20.11 13.75
C ILE A 28 -7.32 20.28 12.35
N GLU A 29 -6.09 20.79 12.30
CA GLU A 29 -5.21 20.35 11.24
C GLU A 29 -5.31 18.85 11.35
N LYS A 30 -6.22 18.28 10.53
CA LYS A 30 -6.03 16.92 10.06
C LYS A 30 -4.59 16.97 9.60
N LYS A 31 -3.64 16.59 10.49
CA LYS A 31 -2.40 16.00 10.08
C LYS A 31 -2.88 14.91 9.14
N ALA A 32 -3.02 15.29 7.88
CA ALA A 32 -2.87 14.34 6.81
C ALA A 32 -1.53 13.73 7.17
N THR A 33 -1.57 12.62 7.89
CA THR A 33 -0.45 11.72 7.97
C THR A 33 -0.13 11.55 6.50
N SER A 34 0.92 12.24 6.04
CA SER A 34 1.45 12.04 4.71
C SER A 34 1.86 10.58 4.75
N GLN A 35 0.92 9.72 4.38
CA GLN A 35 1.17 8.29 4.32
C GLN A 35 2.25 8.20 3.26
N LYS A 36 3.49 7.96 3.76
CA LYS A 36 4.67 7.91 2.91
C LYS A 36 4.33 7.02 1.72
N ALA A 37 4.44 7.59 0.52
CA ALA A 37 4.23 6.88 -0.73
C ALA A 37 5.28 5.77 -0.82
N THR A 38 4.94 4.59 -0.34
CA THR A 38 5.80 3.41 -0.54
C THR A 38 5.44 2.76 -1.86
N PRO A 39 6.40 2.14 -2.57
CA PRO A 39 6.11 1.42 -3.81
C PRO A 39 4.97 0.40 -3.66
N MET A 40 4.89 -0.29 -2.51
CA MET A 40 3.81 -1.24 -2.22
C MET A 40 2.44 -0.55 -2.16
N ARG A 41 2.32 0.56 -1.46
CA ARG A 41 1.07 1.32 -1.38
C ARG A 41 0.67 1.88 -2.74
N GLN A 42 1.65 2.29 -3.54
CA GLN A 42 1.43 2.78 -4.89
C GLN A 42 0.91 1.67 -5.81
N ALA A 43 1.51 0.47 -5.76
CA ALA A 43 1.05 -0.68 -6.52
C ALA A 43 -0.38 -1.10 -6.11
N ILE A 44 -0.68 -1.18 -4.82
CA ILE A 44 -2.02 -1.50 -4.31
C ILE A 44 -3.03 -0.42 -4.75
N SER A 45 -2.68 0.86 -4.65
CA SER A 45 -3.56 1.96 -5.07
C SER A 45 -3.86 1.93 -6.57
N LEU A 46 -2.84 1.68 -7.39
CA LEU A 46 -3.00 1.51 -8.85
C LEU A 46 -3.93 0.35 -9.18
N LEU A 47 -3.73 -0.81 -8.54
CA LEU A 47 -4.56 -1.98 -8.76
C LEU A 47 -6.01 -1.79 -8.31
N LEU A 48 -6.24 -1.08 -7.19
CA LEU A 48 -7.59 -0.77 -6.71
C LEU A 48 -8.34 0.18 -7.65
N GLN A 49 -7.64 1.17 -8.23
CA GLN A 49 -8.23 2.14 -9.14
C GLN A 49 -8.37 1.59 -10.56
N HIS A 50 -7.50 0.66 -10.95
CA HIS A 50 -7.44 0.06 -12.29
C HIS A 50 -7.32 -1.47 -12.21
N PRO A 51 -8.35 -2.20 -11.76
CA PRO A 51 -8.31 -3.66 -11.59
C PRO A 51 -7.98 -4.42 -12.88
N GLN A 52 -8.28 -3.83 -14.05
CA GLN A 52 -7.98 -4.41 -15.35
C GLN A 52 -6.50 -4.65 -15.61
N MET A 53 -5.59 -3.96 -14.93
CA MET A 53 -4.15 -4.19 -15.07
C MET A 53 -3.74 -5.61 -14.65
N ALA A 54 -4.50 -6.25 -13.75
CA ALA A 54 -4.24 -7.62 -13.34
C ALA A 54 -4.35 -8.64 -14.50
N TYR A 55 -5.13 -8.33 -15.54
CA TYR A 55 -5.28 -9.23 -16.71
C TYR A 55 -4.07 -9.25 -17.62
N GLN A 56 -3.25 -8.23 -17.58
CA GLN A 56 -2.03 -8.15 -18.39
C GLN A 56 -0.88 -8.99 -17.81
N LEU A 57 -1.00 -9.41 -16.53
CA LEU A 57 -0.04 -10.33 -15.94
C LEU A 57 -0.25 -11.73 -16.50
N VAL A 58 0.71 -12.25 -17.24
CA VAL A 58 0.71 -13.62 -17.78
C VAL A 58 0.68 -14.62 -16.63
N GLU A 59 1.50 -14.39 -15.62
CA GLU A 59 1.55 -15.19 -14.40
C GLU A 59 1.56 -14.27 -13.18
N ILE A 60 0.88 -14.69 -12.09
CA ILE A 60 1.07 -14.02 -10.80
C ILE A 60 2.38 -14.53 -10.25
N PRO A 61 3.38 -13.67 -10.02
CA PRO A 61 4.63 -14.08 -9.41
C PRO A 61 4.36 -14.80 -8.08
N GLU A 62 5.20 -15.80 -7.75
CA GLU A 62 5.07 -16.53 -6.48
C GLU A 62 5.39 -15.64 -5.26
N PHE A 63 4.61 -14.59 -5.06
CA PHE A 63 4.74 -13.66 -3.94
C PHE A 63 4.50 -14.33 -2.58
N LYS A 64 3.84 -15.53 -2.56
CA LYS A 64 3.52 -16.27 -1.33
C LYS A 64 4.75 -16.65 -0.50
N LYS A 65 5.91 -16.76 -1.14
CA LYS A 65 7.18 -17.11 -0.47
C LYS A 65 7.97 -15.90 0.03
N MET A 66 7.49 -14.69 -0.25
CA MET A 66 8.18 -13.44 0.05
C MET A 66 7.68 -12.83 1.35
N GLN A 67 8.59 -12.43 2.24
CA GLN A 67 8.26 -11.74 3.49
C GLN A 67 8.34 -10.21 3.33
N ILE A 68 7.59 -9.67 2.39
CA ILE A 68 7.50 -8.22 2.18
C ILE A 68 6.16 -7.72 2.73
N PRO A 69 6.15 -6.73 3.65
CA PRO A 69 4.91 -6.19 4.20
C PRO A 69 3.97 -5.67 3.12
N GLY A 70 2.72 -6.12 3.15
CA GLY A 70 1.69 -5.75 2.17
C GLY A 70 1.65 -6.61 0.91
N LEU A 71 2.64 -7.47 0.69
CA LEU A 71 2.69 -8.31 -0.51
C LEU A 71 1.59 -9.37 -0.52
N THR A 72 1.26 -9.93 0.65
CA THR A 72 0.13 -10.86 0.80
C THR A 72 -1.18 -10.21 0.36
N LEU A 73 -1.40 -8.97 0.77
CA LEU A 73 -2.58 -8.19 0.40
C LEU A 73 -2.60 -7.90 -1.12
N LEU A 74 -1.47 -7.49 -1.69
CA LEU A 74 -1.35 -7.27 -3.14
C LEU A 74 -1.64 -8.56 -3.92
N ASN A 75 -1.12 -9.70 -3.46
CA ASN A 75 -1.36 -11.00 -4.09
C ASN A 75 -2.85 -11.38 -4.06
N SER A 76 -3.52 -11.22 -2.91
CA SER A 76 -4.96 -11.48 -2.78
C SER A 76 -5.78 -10.58 -3.70
N LEU A 77 -5.41 -9.30 -3.82
CA LEU A 77 -6.05 -8.37 -4.76
C LEU A 77 -5.87 -8.83 -6.22
N LEU A 78 -4.67 -9.23 -6.61
CA LEU A 78 -4.37 -9.73 -7.95
C LEU A 78 -5.18 -11.00 -8.27
N GLU A 79 -5.24 -11.96 -7.33
CA GLU A 79 -6.01 -13.20 -7.50
C GLU A 79 -7.50 -12.90 -7.72
N ILE A 80 -8.10 -12.02 -6.92
CA ILE A 80 -9.51 -11.65 -7.06
C ILE A 80 -9.77 -10.93 -8.38
N CYS A 81 -8.92 -9.97 -8.74
CA CYS A 81 -9.07 -9.25 -10.01
C CYS A 81 -9.01 -10.19 -11.21
N ARG A 82 -8.17 -11.22 -11.19
CA ARG A 82 -8.06 -12.20 -12.30
C ARG A 82 -9.26 -13.13 -12.41
N VAL A 83 -9.81 -13.55 -11.27
CA VAL A 83 -10.95 -14.49 -11.23
C VAL A 83 -12.26 -13.80 -11.62
N THR A 84 -12.40 -12.51 -11.33
CA THR A 84 -13.66 -11.78 -11.54
C THR A 84 -13.49 -10.72 -12.65
N PRO A 85 -13.95 -11.00 -13.87
CA PRO A 85 -13.89 -10.04 -14.97
C PRO A 85 -14.73 -8.79 -14.67
N HIS A 86 -14.25 -7.64 -15.13
CA HIS A 86 -14.94 -6.35 -15.00
C HIS A 86 -15.24 -5.90 -13.56
N LEU A 87 -14.38 -6.32 -12.62
CA LEU A 87 -14.50 -5.95 -11.23
C LEU A 87 -14.32 -4.43 -11.06
N SER A 88 -15.29 -3.77 -10.42
CA SER A 88 -15.16 -2.37 -10.03
C SER A 88 -14.42 -2.21 -8.71
N THR A 89 -13.81 -1.04 -8.47
CA THR A 89 -13.16 -0.71 -7.20
C THR A 89 -14.09 -0.95 -6.00
N GLY A 90 -15.37 -0.60 -6.11
CA GLY A 90 -16.35 -0.80 -5.04
C GLY A 90 -16.57 -2.28 -4.72
N LEU A 91 -16.77 -3.13 -5.73
CA LEU A 91 -16.92 -4.57 -5.56
C LEU A 91 -15.63 -5.21 -5.01
N LEU A 92 -14.48 -4.72 -5.43
CA LEU A 92 -13.20 -5.19 -4.92
C LEU A 92 -13.06 -4.90 -3.42
N LEU A 93 -13.46 -3.71 -2.96
CA LEU A 93 -13.43 -3.32 -1.55
C LEU A 93 -14.40 -4.12 -0.68
N GLU A 94 -15.52 -4.59 -1.23
CA GLU A 94 -16.49 -5.42 -0.49
C GLU A 94 -15.88 -6.73 0.05
N HIS A 95 -14.86 -7.29 -0.61
CA HIS A 95 -14.16 -8.50 -0.15
C HIS A 95 -13.42 -8.29 1.19
N TRP A 96 -13.12 -7.04 1.53
CA TRP A 96 -12.45 -6.67 2.79
C TRP A 96 -13.37 -5.92 3.76
N ARG A 97 -14.69 -5.98 3.54
CA ARG A 97 -15.65 -5.40 4.48
C ARG A 97 -15.52 -6.07 5.84
N ASN A 98 -15.37 -5.26 6.90
CA ASN A 98 -15.13 -5.70 8.29
C ASN A 98 -13.77 -6.36 8.55
N GLU A 99 -12.86 -6.39 7.59
CA GLU A 99 -11.48 -6.85 7.77
C GLU A 99 -10.58 -5.69 8.26
N PRO A 100 -9.45 -5.99 8.93
CA PRO A 100 -8.53 -4.97 9.43
C PRO A 100 -7.99 -4.04 8.35
N GLU A 101 -7.85 -4.54 7.13
CA GLU A 101 -7.30 -3.84 5.96
C GLU A 101 -8.30 -2.90 5.29
N GLU A 102 -9.60 -2.98 5.59
CA GLU A 102 -10.67 -2.22 4.94
C GLU A 102 -10.36 -0.72 4.89
N LYS A 103 -10.03 -0.11 6.04
CA LYS A 103 -9.74 1.32 6.14
C LYS A 103 -8.53 1.74 5.31
N LEU A 104 -7.51 0.89 5.27
CA LEU A 104 -6.31 1.11 4.47
C LEU A 104 -6.67 1.08 2.98
N LEU A 105 -7.41 0.07 2.54
CA LEU A 105 -7.81 -0.11 1.14
C LEU A 105 -8.71 1.03 0.65
N ILE A 106 -9.68 1.48 1.45
CA ILE A 106 -10.51 2.65 1.12
C ILE A 106 -9.63 3.90 0.95
N THR A 107 -8.67 4.09 1.84
CA THR A 107 -7.75 5.23 1.74
C THR A 107 -6.89 5.16 0.48
N LEU A 108 -6.38 3.97 0.13
CA LEU A 108 -5.56 3.76 -1.07
C LEU A 108 -6.38 3.84 -2.36
N ALA A 109 -7.63 3.39 -2.34
CA ALA A 109 -8.53 3.49 -3.50
C ALA A 109 -8.85 4.94 -3.87
N THR A 110 -8.86 5.84 -2.88
CA THR A 110 -9.12 7.28 -3.08
C THR A 110 -7.85 8.12 -3.10
N TRP A 111 -6.69 7.48 -3.03
CA TRP A 111 -5.41 8.18 -2.98
C TRP A 111 -5.08 8.83 -4.32
N LYS A 112 -4.76 10.12 -4.28
CA LYS A 112 -4.34 10.85 -5.48
C LYS A 112 -2.90 10.46 -5.84
N LEU A 113 -2.78 9.65 -6.89
CA LEU A 113 -1.48 9.24 -7.42
C LEU A 113 -0.77 10.45 -8.04
N GLN A 114 0.53 10.57 -7.78
CA GLN A 114 1.40 11.60 -8.37
C GLN A 114 2.05 11.11 -9.68
N VAL A 115 1.34 10.25 -10.40
CA VAL A 115 1.76 9.66 -11.66
C VAL A 115 0.75 10.08 -12.72
N LYS A 116 1.18 10.27 -13.95
CA LYS A 116 0.28 10.52 -15.07
C LYS A 116 -0.46 9.24 -15.46
N GLU A 117 -1.70 9.37 -15.92
CA GLU A 117 -2.55 8.21 -16.26
C GLU A 117 -1.94 7.31 -17.35
N ASP A 118 -1.26 7.92 -18.33
CA ASP A 118 -0.56 7.21 -19.41
C ASP A 118 0.64 6.37 -18.92
N LYS A 119 1.06 6.54 -17.65
CA LYS A 119 2.18 5.85 -17.01
C LYS A 119 1.76 4.86 -15.92
N TYR A 120 0.47 4.70 -15.65
CA TYR A 120 0.01 3.84 -14.56
C TYR A 120 0.44 2.39 -14.74
N GLU A 121 0.30 1.84 -15.94
CA GLU A 121 0.68 0.47 -16.24
C GLU A 121 2.19 0.28 -16.11
N GLU A 122 2.98 1.14 -16.73
CA GLU A 122 4.45 1.11 -16.64
C GLU A 122 4.93 1.13 -15.19
N VAL A 123 4.43 2.07 -14.38
CA VAL A 123 4.80 2.20 -12.96
C VAL A 123 4.37 0.99 -12.15
N PHE A 124 3.21 0.40 -12.45
CA PHE A 124 2.72 -0.79 -11.78
C PHE A 124 3.63 -2.00 -12.05
N PHE A 125 3.91 -2.30 -13.32
CA PHE A 125 4.76 -3.43 -13.69
C PHE A 125 6.21 -3.24 -13.22
N ASP A 126 6.79 -2.07 -13.38
CA ASP A 126 8.12 -1.74 -12.84
C ASP A 126 8.20 -1.96 -11.32
N THR A 127 7.12 -1.68 -10.60
CA THR A 127 7.07 -1.89 -9.17
C THR A 127 7.03 -3.37 -8.82
N LEU A 128 6.27 -4.17 -9.57
CA LEU A 128 6.24 -5.64 -9.39
C LEU A 128 7.60 -6.27 -9.71
N ASP A 129 8.25 -5.86 -10.79
CA ASP A 129 9.58 -6.33 -11.17
C ASP A 129 10.64 -6.00 -10.13
N LYS A 130 10.57 -4.82 -9.53
CA LYS A 130 11.44 -4.45 -8.40
C LYS A 130 11.23 -5.35 -7.18
N PHE A 131 9.99 -5.73 -6.86
CA PHE A 131 9.74 -6.67 -5.77
C PHE A 131 10.30 -8.05 -6.08
N LEU A 132 10.14 -8.54 -7.31
CA LEU A 132 10.71 -9.81 -7.76
C LEU A 132 12.24 -9.78 -7.67
N SER A 133 12.87 -8.76 -8.23
CA SER A 133 14.33 -8.59 -8.21
C SER A 133 14.88 -8.52 -6.78
N LEU A 134 14.20 -7.80 -5.89
CA LEU A 134 14.57 -7.72 -4.48
C LEU A 134 14.48 -9.10 -3.80
N HIS A 135 13.43 -9.86 -4.07
CA HIS A 135 13.26 -11.20 -3.52
C HIS A 135 14.35 -12.15 -4.01
N LEU A 136 14.60 -12.17 -5.32
CA LEU A 136 15.67 -12.99 -5.91
C LEU A 136 17.01 -12.68 -5.25
N THR A 137 17.35 -11.40 -5.13
CA THR A 137 18.58 -10.96 -4.47
C THR A 137 18.65 -11.41 -3.01
N GLN A 138 17.59 -11.27 -2.22
CA GLN A 138 17.56 -11.71 -0.82
C GLN A 138 17.74 -13.22 -0.70
N ARG A 139 17.10 -14.02 -1.56
CA ARG A 139 17.28 -15.48 -1.54
C ARG A 139 18.67 -15.92 -1.95
N ILE A 140 19.25 -15.29 -2.94
CA ILE A 140 20.62 -15.57 -3.38
C ILE A 140 21.60 -15.23 -2.24
N GLU A 141 21.45 -14.08 -1.60
CA GLU A 141 22.30 -13.69 -0.46
C GLU A 141 22.13 -14.62 0.75
N PHE A 142 20.92 -15.11 1.03
CA PHE A 142 20.70 -16.12 2.06
C PHE A 142 21.55 -17.39 1.82
N PHE A 143 21.52 -17.95 0.61
CA PHE A 143 22.33 -19.13 0.28
C PHE A 143 23.84 -18.85 0.32
N LYS A 144 24.26 -17.69 -0.15
CA LYS A 144 25.68 -17.27 -0.09
C LYS A 144 26.15 -17.13 1.36
N GLN A 145 25.32 -16.54 2.24
CA GLN A 145 25.63 -16.38 3.65
C GLN A 145 25.73 -17.74 4.36
N LYS A 146 24.81 -18.66 4.09
CA LYS A 146 24.83 -20.02 4.61
C LYS A 146 26.15 -20.72 4.24
N SER A 147 26.56 -20.62 2.98
CA SER A 147 27.83 -21.17 2.50
C SER A 147 29.07 -20.51 3.18
N ARG A 148 29.05 -19.19 3.40
CA ARG A 148 30.16 -18.48 4.09
C ARG A 148 30.30 -18.87 5.57
N GLN A 149 29.20 -19.28 6.21
CA GLN A 149 29.20 -19.75 7.60
C GLN A 149 29.72 -21.18 7.75
N GLY A 150 30.14 -21.81 6.65
CA GLY A 150 30.67 -23.17 6.63
C GLY A 150 29.58 -24.24 6.59
N GLU A 151 28.33 -23.87 6.43
CA GLU A 151 27.25 -24.82 6.22
C GLU A 151 27.25 -25.31 4.77
N THR A 152 27.29 -26.63 4.59
CA THR A 152 27.19 -27.22 3.26
C THR A 152 25.76 -27.11 2.74
N LEU A 153 25.59 -26.52 1.56
CA LEU A 153 24.29 -26.51 0.89
C LEU A 153 23.91 -27.94 0.48
N THR A 154 22.66 -28.31 0.72
CA THR A 154 22.11 -29.55 0.21
C THR A 154 22.07 -29.56 -1.33
N THR A 155 21.94 -30.71 -1.94
CA THR A 155 21.80 -30.83 -3.41
C THR A 155 20.60 -30.05 -3.91
N GLU A 156 19.50 -30.05 -3.16
CA GLU A 156 18.28 -29.32 -3.48
C GLU A 156 18.50 -27.79 -3.38
N GLU A 157 19.16 -27.31 -2.32
CA GLU A 157 19.52 -25.89 -2.15
C GLU A 157 20.48 -25.40 -3.24
N THR A 158 21.40 -26.25 -3.67
CA THR A 158 22.34 -25.94 -4.78
C THR A 158 21.58 -25.77 -6.10
N LEU A 159 20.62 -26.66 -6.38
CA LEU A 159 19.77 -26.55 -7.56
C LEU A 159 18.92 -25.30 -7.53
N GLN A 160 18.31 -24.98 -6.38
CA GLN A 160 17.53 -23.75 -6.20
C GLN A 160 18.38 -22.51 -6.41
N LEU A 161 19.60 -22.45 -5.86
CA LEU A 161 20.52 -21.34 -6.07
C LEU A 161 20.88 -21.18 -7.55
N ALA A 162 21.16 -22.28 -8.25
CA ALA A 162 21.48 -22.24 -9.67
C ALA A 162 20.30 -21.70 -10.50
N GLN A 163 19.08 -22.09 -10.17
CA GLN A 163 17.87 -21.58 -10.82
C GLN A 163 17.67 -20.09 -10.56
N LEU A 164 17.78 -19.64 -9.28
CA LEU A 164 17.67 -18.22 -8.92
C LEU A 164 18.70 -17.33 -9.61
N LEU A 165 19.95 -17.81 -9.75
CA LEU A 165 21.00 -17.10 -10.49
C LEU A 165 20.71 -17.01 -12.00
N LYS A 166 20.03 -18.00 -12.55
CA LYS A 166 19.58 -17.97 -13.95
C LYS A 166 18.44 -16.96 -14.14
N GLU A 167 17.47 -16.96 -13.26
CA GLU A 167 16.35 -16.00 -13.26
C GLU A 167 16.85 -14.57 -13.10
N GLN A 168 17.80 -14.31 -12.19
CA GLN A 168 18.40 -12.98 -11.99
C GLN A 168 19.10 -12.43 -13.24
N LYS A 169 19.59 -13.27 -14.14
CA LYS A 169 20.22 -12.83 -15.39
C LYS A 169 19.21 -12.51 -16.49
N GLN A 170 17.96 -12.92 -16.34
CA GLN A 170 16.90 -12.71 -17.33
C GLN A 170 16.06 -11.45 -17.04
N HIS A 171 16.13 -10.92 -15.81
CA HIS A 171 15.60 -9.63 -15.38
C HIS A 171 16.66 -8.53 -15.37
#